data_831b9288e78c3ee3b250bc3b2c7c5c92
#
_entry.id   831b9288e78c3ee3b250bc3b2c7c5c92
#
_cell.length_a   1.000
_cell.length_b   1.000
_cell.length_c   1.000
_cell.angle_alpha   90.00
_cell.angle_beta   90.00
_cell.angle_gamma   90.00
#
_symmetry.space_group_name_H-M   'P 1'
#
loop_
_entity.id
_entity.type
_entity.pdbx_description
1 polymer ?
#
loop_
_entity_poly.entity_id
_entity_poly.type
_entity_poly.pdbx_seq_one_letter_code
_entity_poly.pdbx_strand_id
1 'polypeptide(L)'
;RYNSTTWEETLTSKRVISWILNADIILESSNHFFKEEFLKSIILQTNHLKKCLKFERDEQRLIEILTAISLTGLVFKEYNENLKIGLRGVKKIVDDYFDSDGFPLSRNPYNLLKFLKHFILIKECTKEAQEIIPEFIENILDKNLDCLKTIITPDQKLPLFNGTNEIHLEEFIN
;
A
#
# COMPACT_ATOMS: atom_id res chain seq x y z
N ARG A 1 16.44 15.53 11.51
CA ARG A 1 16.07 15.63 12.95
C ARG A 1 14.82 14.82 13.17
N TYR A 2 14.84 13.88 14.10
CA TYR A 2 13.69 13.05 14.44
C TYR A 2 12.61 13.98 15.03
N ASN A 3 11.43 14.01 14.40
CA ASN A 3 10.27 14.76 14.87
C ASN A 3 9.07 13.81 14.81
N SER A 4 8.29 13.70 15.88
CA SER A 4 7.13 12.81 15.96
C SER A 4 6.14 12.98 14.80
N THR A 5 5.91 14.20 14.35
CA THR A 5 5.02 14.49 13.23
C THR A 5 5.57 13.98 11.89
N THR A 6 6.87 14.16 11.63
CA THR A 6 7.47 13.74 10.35
C THR A 6 7.72 12.25 10.24
N TRP A 7 7.70 11.55 11.36
CA TRP A 7 7.90 10.08 11.47
C TRP A 7 6.61 9.34 11.86
N GLU A 8 5.49 10.01 11.79
CA GLU A 8 4.17 9.37 11.92
C GLU A 8 4.04 8.31 10.82
N GLU A 9 3.44 7.18 11.16
CA GLU A 9 3.44 5.95 10.35
C GLU A 9 2.82 6.15 8.97
N THR A 10 1.67 6.83 8.90
CA THR A 10 0.95 7.09 7.65
C THR A 10 1.76 8.00 6.72
N LEU A 11 2.30 9.10 7.26
CA LEU A 11 3.13 10.02 6.48
C LEU A 11 4.42 9.37 6.00
N THR A 12 5.04 8.54 6.87
CA THR A 12 6.26 7.82 6.54
C THR A 12 6.00 6.76 5.46
N SER A 13 4.90 6.02 5.54
CA SER A 13 4.50 5.02 4.54
C SER A 13 4.27 5.66 3.18
N LYS A 14 3.46 6.72 3.12
CA LYS A 14 3.18 7.47 1.89
C LYS A 14 4.44 8.04 1.27
N ARG A 15 5.35 8.56 2.07
CA ARG A 15 6.64 9.09 1.62
C ARG A 15 7.53 8.00 1.02
N VAL A 16 7.68 6.86 1.71
CA VAL A 16 8.47 5.73 1.20
C VAL A 16 7.90 5.23 -0.13
N ILE A 17 6.58 5.03 -0.21
CA ILE A 17 5.89 4.62 -1.44
C ILE A 17 6.15 5.64 -2.55
N SER A 18 5.88 6.93 -2.31
CA SER A 18 6.06 7.98 -3.29
C SER A 18 7.51 8.11 -3.77
N TRP A 19 8.48 7.98 -2.87
CA TRP A 19 9.89 8.04 -3.22
C TRP A 19 10.34 6.85 -4.08
N ILE A 20 9.83 5.67 -3.81
CA ILE A 20 10.12 4.48 -4.62
C ILE A 20 9.52 4.62 -6.01
N LEU A 21 8.24 5.00 -6.11
CA LEU A 21 7.54 5.14 -7.38
C LEU A 21 8.09 6.25 -8.28
N ASN A 22 8.70 7.28 -7.70
CA ASN A 22 9.27 8.42 -8.44
C ASN A 22 10.81 8.44 -8.40
N ALA A 23 11.44 7.31 -8.06
CA ALA A 23 12.90 7.24 -7.87
C ALA A 23 13.66 7.67 -9.14
N ASP A 24 13.22 7.26 -10.31
CA ASP A 24 13.85 7.60 -11.60
C ASP A 24 13.92 9.11 -11.79
N ILE A 25 12.79 9.81 -11.59
CA ILE A 25 12.71 11.27 -11.70
C ILE A 25 13.59 11.95 -10.66
N ILE A 26 13.54 11.50 -9.40
CA ILE A 26 14.29 12.08 -8.29
C ILE A 26 15.80 11.91 -8.50
N LEU A 27 16.22 10.80 -9.10
CA LEU A 27 17.62 10.43 -9.22
C LEU A 27 18.25 10.80 -10.58
N GLU A 28 17.46 11.19 -11.58
CA GLU A 28 17.91 11.41 -12.96
C GLU A 28 19.12 12.35 -13.06
N SER A 29 19.07 13.49 -12.38
CA SER A 29 20.16 14.51 -12.43
C SER A 29 20.94 14.62 -11.13
N SER A 30 20.80 13.64 -10.21
CA SER A 30 21.41 13.72 -8.88
C SER A 30 22.84 13.20 -8.86
N ASN A 31 23.67 13.80 -8.00
CA ASN A 31 25.03 13.31 -7.78
C ASN A 31 25.05 12.02 -6.94
N HIS A 32 26.18 11.34 -6.92
CA HIS A 32 26.34 10.07 -6.22
C HIS A 32 26.04 10.19 -4.71
N PHE A 33 26.50 11.25 -4.05
CA PHE A 33 26.26 11.47 -2.63
C PHE A 33 24.76 11.56 -2.32
N PHE A 34 24.01 12.33 -3.11
CA PHE A 34 22.56 12.44 -2.94
C PHE A 34 21.87 11.08 -3.14
N LYS A 35 22.27 10.32 -4.18
CA LYS A 35 21.72 8.98 -4.44
C LYS A 35 21.89 8.07 -3.22
N GLU A 36 23.08 8.02 -2.65
CA GLU A 36 23.31 7.20 -1.45
C GLU A 36 22.47 7.62 -0.25
N GLU A 37 22.41 8.93 0.04
CA GLU A 37 21.62 9.43 1.17
C GLU A 37 20.12 9.22 0.98
N PHE A 38 19.63 9.34 -0.26
CA PHE A 38 18.25 9.04 -0.60
C PHE A 38 17.91 7.56 -0.33
N LEU A 39 18.72 6.64 -0.83
CA LEU A 39 18.53 5.20 -0.61
C LEU A 39 18.63 4.83 0.88
N LYS A 40 19.62 5.35 1.58
CA LYS A 40 19.76 5.17 3.05
C LYS A 40 18.53 5.68 3.79
N SER A 41 17.96 6.80 3.36
CA SER A 41 16.77 7.38 3.97
C SER A 41 15.53 6.49 3.80
N ILE A 42 15.35 5.86 2.64
CA ILE A 42 14.28 4.88 2.42
C ILE A 42 14.43 3.71 3.39
N ILE A 43 15.61 3.12 3.47
CA ILE A 43 15.88 1.97 4.36
C ILE A 43 15.65 2.33 5.82
N LEU A 44 16.11 3.51 6.26
CA LEU A 44 15.92 3.98 7.63
C LEU A 44 14.42 4.11 7.97
N GLN A 45 13.64 4.70 7.09
CA GLN A 45 12.19 4.87 7.25
C GLN A 45 11.47 3.52 7.24
N THR A 46 11.83 2.61 6.34
CA THR A 46 11.26 1.25 6.31
C THR A 46 11.56 0.48 7.60
N ASN A 47 12.76 0.62 8.16
CA ASN A 47 13.10 0.00 9.45
C ASN A 47 12.28 0.60 10.61
N HIS A 48 11.93 1.88 10.55
CA HIS A 48 11.00 2.50 11.48
C HIS A 48 9.60 1.88 11.33
N LEU A 49 9.07 1.81 10.11
CA LEU A 49 7.76 1.21 9.83
C LEU A 49 7.66 -0.24 10.32
N LYS A 50 8.71 -1.05 10.16
CA LYS A 50 8.76 -2.42 10.69
C LYS A 50 8.62 -2.48 12.23
N LYS A 51 9.08 -1.46 12.94
CA LYS A 51 8.89 -1.37 14.39
C LYS A 51 7.45 -1.00 14.73
N CYS A 52 6.85 -0.09 13.96
CA CYS A 52 5.46 0.35 14.14
C CYS A 52 4.46 -0.79 13.92
N LEU A 53 4.72 -1.73 13.01
CA LEU A 53 3.86 -2.91 12.78
C LEU A 53 3.51 -3.70 14.05
N LYS A 54 4.36 -3.68 15.07
CA LYS A 54 4.13 -4.42 16.32
C LYS A 54 2.97 -3.85 17.14
N PHE A 55 2.69 -2.56 16.97
CA PHE A 55 1.75 -1.80 17.81
C PHE A 55 0.53 -1.32 17.03
N GLU A 56 0.64 -1.21 15.70
CA GLU A 56 -0.48 -0.75 14.87
C GLU A 56 -1.61 -1.79 14.84
N ARG A 57 -2.86 -1.30 14.91
CA ARG A 57 -4.09 -2.11 14.89
C ARG A 57 -5.11 -1.61 13.89
N ASP A 58 -4.94 -0.39 13.39
CA ASP A 58 -5.81 0.16 12.35
C ASP A 58 -5.47 -0.50 11.01
N GLU A 59 -6.46 -1.16 10.41
CA GLU A 59 -6.26 -1.93 9.17
C GLU A 59 -5.88 -1.05 7.98
N GLN A 60 -6.31 0.21 7.96
CA GLN A 60 -5.98 1.14 6.89
C GLN A 60 -4.54 1.64 6.98
N ARG A 61 -4.03 1.83 8.19
CA ARG A 61 -2.61 2.15 8.41
C ARG A 61 -1.73 0.93 8.20
N LEU A 62 -2.19 -0.25 8.63
CA LEU A 62 -1.48 -1.51 8.40
C LEU A 62 -1.22 -1.76 6.91
N ILE A 63 -2.23 -1.60 6.04
CA ILE A 63 -2.03 -1.84 4.61
C ILE A 63 -1.04 -0.82 4.00
N GLU A 64 -1.06 0.44 4.42
CA GLU A 64 -0.10 1.47 3.98
C GLU A 64 1.34 1.09 4.38
N ILE A 65 1.55 0.70 5.64
CA ILE A 65 2.85 0.28 6.18
C ILE A 65 3.36 -0.97 5.42
N LEU A 66 2.51 -1.97 5.27
CA LEU A 66 2.88 -3.24 4.61
C LEU A 66 3.19 -3.04 3.12
N THR A 67 2.47 -2.14 2.45
CA THR A 67 2.78 -1.75 1.08
C THR A 67 4.18 -1.12 0.99
N ALA A 68 4.49 -0.13 1.83
CA ALA A 68 5.80 0.52 1.86
C ALA A 68 6.94 -0.49 2.11
N ILE A 69 6.73 -1.43 3.03
CA ILE A 69 7.70 -2.49 3.34
C ILE A 69 7.85 -3.43 2.13
N SER A 70 6.75 -3.85 1.49
CA SER A 70 6.78 -4.73 0.31
C SER A 70 7.57 -4.11 -0.84
N LEU A 71 7.24 -2.85 -1.18
CA LEU A 71 7.93 -2.13 -2.25
C LEU A 71 9.43 -1.99 -1.98
N THR A 72 9.81 -1.72 -0.73
CA THR A 72 11.23 -1.66 -0.36
C THR A 72 11.93 -3.01 -0.60
N GLY A 73 11.25 -4.13 -0.34
CA GLY A 73 11.80 -5.46 -0.60
C GLY A 73 11.91 -5.81 -2.10
N LEU A 74 11.08 -5.20 -2.95
CA LEU A 74 11.15 -5.34 -4.41
C LEU A 74 12.32 -4.56 -5.01
N VAL A 75 12.54 -3.34 -4.53
CA VAL A 75 13.57 -2.43 -5.07
C VAL A 75 14.98 -2.78 -4.57
N PHE A 76 15.12 -3.19 -3.32
CA PHE A 76 16.42 -3.47 -2.70
C PHE A 76 16.61 -4.97 -2.51
N LYS A 77 17.36 -5.61 -3.40
CA LYS A 77 17.61 -7.07 -3.37
C LYS A 77 18.19 -7.57 -2.05
N GLU A 78 19.04 -6.75 -1.40
CA GLU A 78 19.62 -7.07 -0.09
C GLU A 78 18.57 -7.09 1.03
N TYR A 79 17.42 -6.49 0.80
CA TYR A 79 16.29 -6.41 1.75
C TYR A 79 15.06 -7.19 1.27
N ASN A 80 15.24 -8.24 0.46
CA ASN A 80 14.14 -9.05 -0.07
C ASN A 80 13.27 -9.68 1.03
N GLU A 81 13.79 -9.84 2.24
CA GLU A 81 13.01 -10.27 3.41
C GLU A 81 11.86 -9.30 3.73
N ASN A 82 12.01 -8.01 3.38
CA ASN A 82 10.94 -7.03 3.53
C ASN A 82 9.72 -7.40 2.65
N LEU A 83 9.95 -7.91 1.43
CA LEU A 83 8.86 -8.40 0.57
C LEU A 83 8.08 -9.52 1.26
N LYS A 84 8.78 -10.49 1.84
CA LYS A 84 8.14 -11.61 2.57
C LYS A 84 7.36 -11.13 3.80
N ILE A 85 7.92 -10.18 4.56
CA ILE A 85 7.25 -9.57 5.72
C ILE A 85 5.98 -8.84 5.26
N GLY A 86 6.10 -8.01 4.24
CA GLY A 86 4.98 -7.24 3.69
C GLY A 86 3.87 -8.14 3.18
N LEU A 87 4.18 -9.08 2.27
CA LEU A 87 3.19 -9.99 1.68
C LEU A 87 2.51 -10.90 2.72
N ARG A 88 3.25 -11.38 3.72
CA ARG A 88 2.66 -12.15 4.83
C ARG A 88 1.67 -11.31 5.64
N GLY A 89 2.03 -10.04 5.91
CA GLY A 89 1.14 -9.10 6.59
C GLY A 89 -0.09 -8.76 5.75
N VAL A 90 0.06 -8.53 4.46
CA VAL A 90 -1.04 -8.27 3.52
C VAL A 90 -1.99 -9.47 3.46
N LYS A 91 -1.44 -10.70 3.38
CA LYS A 91 -2.27 -11.91 3.42
C LYS A 91 -3.09 -11.98 4.72
N LYS A 92 -2.47 -11.66 5.85
CA LYS A 92 -3.18 -11.62 7.12
C LYS A 92 -4.30 -10.57 7.13
N ILE A 93 -4.10 -9.40 6.53
CA ILE A 93 -5.17 -8.40 6.35
C ILE A 93 -6.32 -9.00 5.54
N VAL A 94 -6.03 -9.69 4.44
CA VAL A 94 -7.06 -10.34 3.62
C VAL A 94 -7.84 -11.37 4.44
N ASP A 95 -7.13 -12.21 5.20
CA ASP A 95 -7.75 -13.28 5.98
C ASP A 95 -8.59 -12.72 7.17
N ASP A 96 -8.16 -11.61 7.80
CA ASP A 96 -8.77 -11.07 9.03
C ASP A 96 -9.86 -10.01 8.77
N TYR A 97 -9.80 -9.27 7.65
CA TYR A 97 -10.63 -8.08 7.43
C TYR A 97 -11.55 -8.15 6.21
N PHE A 98 -11.53 -9.25 5.46
CA PHE A 98 -12.41 -9.46 4.31
C PHE A 98 -13.31 -10.66 4.49
N ASP A 99 -14.51 -10.61 3.91
CA ASP A 99 -15.38 -11.76 3.83
C ASP A 99 -15.04 -12.67 2.63
N SER A 100 -15.81 -13.76 2.49
CA SER A 100 -15.64 -14.73 1.38
C SER A 100 -15.78 -14.11 -0.01
N ASP A 101 -16.56 -13.05 -0.13
CA ASP A 101 -16.86 -12.38 -1.40
C ASP A 101 -15.84 -11.26 -1.71
N GLY A 102 -14.93 -10.99 -0.77
CA GLY A 102 -13.89 -9.98 -0.92
C GLY A 102 -14.36 -8.57 -0.55
N PHE A 103 -15.42 -8.42 0.23
CA PHE A 103 -15.81 -7.11 0.77
C PHE A 103 -15.21 -6.91 2.17
N PRO A 104 -14.69 -5.70 2.50
CA PRO A 104 -14.22 -5.43 3.85
C PRO A 104 -15.31 -5.65 4.90
N LEU A 105 -14.97 -6.28 6.02
CA LEU A 105 -15.91 -6.54 7.12
C LEU A 105 -16.51 -5.27 7.72
N SER A 106 -15.81 -4.14 7.60
CA SER A 106 -16.34 -2.80 7.96
C SER A 106 -17.54 -2.38 7.14
N ARG A 107 -17.79 -3.04 5.99
CA ARG A 107 -18.86 -2.67 5.02
C ARG A 107 -18.77 -1.22 4.55
N ASN A 108 -17.61 -0.61 4.63
CA ASN A 108 -17.36 0.75 4.16
C ASN A 108 -16.79 0.73 2.73
N PRO A 109 -17.52 1.29 1.73
CA PRO A 109 -17.07 1.38 0.34
C PRO A 109 -15.73 2.11 0.15
N TYR A 110 -15.46 3.12 0.99
CA TYR A 110 -14.19 3.82 0.97
C TYR A 110 -13.01 2.91 1.36
N ASN A 111 -13.20 2.06 2.36
CA ASN A 111 -12.19 1.09 2.76
C ASN A 111 -11.91 0.09 1.64
N LEU A 112 -12.95 -0.36 0.90
CA LEU A 112 -12.77 -1.22 -0.27
C LEU A 112 -11.83 -0.57 -1.30
N LEU A 113 -12.07 0.70 -1.67
CA LEU A 113 -11.20 1.43 -2.60
C LEU A 113 -9.78 1.59 -2.07
N LYS A 114 -9.63 1.91 -0.79
CA LYS A 114 -8.32 2.09 -0.17
C LYS A 114 -7.49 0.81 -0.22
N PHE A 115 -8.07 -0.32 0.13
CA PHE A 115 -7.40 -1.61 0.02
C PHE A 115 -7.08 -1.99 -1.43
N LEU A 116 -8.06 -1.80 -2.33
CA LEU A 116 -7.90 -2.09 -3.76
C LEU A 116 -6.70 -1.34 -4.35
N LYS A 117 -6.55 -0.05 -4.05
CA LYS A 117 -5.40 0.77 -4.47
C LYS A 117 -4.07 0.13 -4.04
N HIS A 118 -3.97 -0.31 -2.79
CA HIS A 118 -2.74 -0.93 -2.28
C HIS A 118 -2.48 -2.31 -2.90
N PHE A 119 -3.50 -3.13 -3.11
CA PHE A 119 -3.36 -4.43 -3.77
C PHE A 119 -2.92 -4.28 -5.23
N ILE A 120 -3.50 -3.33 -5.97
CA ILE A 120 -3.08 -3.00 -7.34
C ILE A 120 -1.61 -2.56 -7.34
N LEU A 121 -1.24 -1.65 -6.45
CA LEU A 121 0.13 -1.14 -6.36
C LEU A 121 1.14 -2.26 -6.08
N ILE A 122 0.86 -3.14 -5.13
CA ILE A 122 1.71 -4.30 -4.83
C ILE A 122 1.82 -5.21 -6.06
N LYS A 123 0.69 -5.51 -6.74
CA LYS A 123 0.67 -6.36 -7.93
C LYS A 123 1.53 -5.77 -9.04
N GLU A 124 1.30 -4.51 -9.41
CA GLU A 124 2.02 -3.89 -10.52
C GLU A 124 3.52 -3.75 -10.23
N CYS A 125 3.90 -3.32 -9.03
CA CYS A 125 5.32 -3.26 -8.66
C CYS A 125 5.98 -4.65 -8.61
N THR A 126 5.26 -5.70 -8.19
CA THR A 126 5.77 -7.07 -8.20
C THR A 126 6.00 -7.55 -9.64
N LYS A 127 5.07 -7.24 -10.54
CA LYS A 127 5.18 -7.53 -11.97
C LYS A 127 6.36 -6.80 -12.62
N GLU A 128 6.52 -5.50 -12.34
CA GLU A 128 7.65 -4.70 -12.85
C GLU A 128 9.00 -5.21 -12.36
N ALA A 129 9.06 -5.68 -11.11
CA ALA A 129 10.25 -6.31 -10.54
C ALA A 129 10.53 -7.73 -11.08
N GLN A 130 9.67 -8.24 -11.98
CA GLN A 130 9.74 -9.61 -12.53
C GLN A 130 9.69 -10.71 -11.46
N GLU A 131 9.03 -10.43 -10.34
CA GLU A 131 8.78 -11.38 -9.27
C GLU A 131 7.43 -12.08 -9.45
N ILE A 132 7.25 -13.24 -8.80
CA ILE A 132 6.01 -14.00 -8.88
C ILE A 132 4.93 -13.30 -8.05
N ILE A 133 3.81 -12.95 -8.69
CA ILE A 133 2.66 -12.37 -8.01
C ILE A 133 1.99 -13.48 -7.18
N PRO A 134 1.81 -13.30 -5.86
CA PRO A 134 1.12 -14.27 -5.04
C PRO A 134 -0.34 -14.45 -5.46
N GLU A 135 -0.80 -15.70 -5.59
CA GLU A 135 -2.17 -16.03 -6.00
C GLU A 135 -3.24 -15.31 -5.16
N PHE A 136 -3.02 -15.16 -3.84
CA PHE A 136 -3.99 -14.47 -2.99
C PHE A 136 -4.18 -12.99 -3.35
N ILE A 137 -3.16 -12.33 -3.93
CA ILE A 137 -3.29 -10.94 -4.42
C ILE A 137 -4.20 -10.89 -5.64
N GLU A 138 -4.05 -11.82 -6.59
CA GLU A 138 -4.92 -11.89 -7.77
C GLU A 138 -6.35 -12.21 -7.35
N ASN A 139 -6.54 -13.20 -6.51
CA ASN A 139 -7.84 -13.62 -6.02
C ASN A 139 -8.59 -12.50 -5.27
N ILE A 140 -7.91 -11.74 -4.38
CA ILE A 140 -8.57 -10.64 -3.66
C ILE A 140 -8.86 -9.46 -4.58
N LEU A 141 -8.00 -9.18 -5.55
CA LEU A 141 -8.23 -8.12 -6.53
C LEU A 141 -9.47 -8.40 -7.39
N ASP A 142 -9.62 -9.62 -7.91
CA ASP A 142 -10.78 -10.00 -8.73
C ASP A 142 -12.07 -9.85 -7.91
N LYS A 143 -12.09 -10.35 -6.68
CA LYS A 143 -13.23 -10.20 -5.77
C LYS A 143 -13.55 -8.75 -5.43
N ASN A 144 -12.54 -7.93 -5.11
CA ASN A 144 -12.72 -6.52 -4.81
C ASN A 144 -13.30 -5.75 -6.02
N LEU A 145 -12.81 -6.06 -7.24
CA LEU A 145 -13.31 -5.44 -8.46
C LEU A 145 -14.77 -5.81 -8.72
N ASP A 146 -15.17 -7.05 -8.47
CA ASP A 146 -16.55 -7.50 -8.63
C ASP A 146 -17.46 -6.86 -7.56
N CYS A 147 -17.00 -6.74 -6.32
CA CYS A 147 -17.68 -5.98 -5.29
C CYS A 147 -17.87 -4.51 -5.71
N LEU A 148 -16.80 -3.88 -6.20
CA LEU A 148 -16.85 -2.48 -6.63
C LEU A 148 -17.85 -2.27 -7.77
N LYS A 149 -17.85 -3.13 -8.80
CA LYS A 149 -18.83 -3.10 -9.91
C LYS A 149 -20.28 -3.20 -9.40
N THR A 150 -20.50 -4.00 -8.36
CA THR A 150 -21.84 -4.22 -7.81
C THR A 150 -22.37 -3.01 -7.04
N ILE A 151 -21.48 -2.25 -6.36
CA ILE A 151 -21.89 -1.13 -5.51
C ILE A 151 -21.80 0.24 -6.17
N ILE A 152 -21.02 0.38 -7.24
CA ILE A 152 -20.90 1.64 -7.98
C ILE A 152 -22.23 2.04 -8.57
N THR A 153 -22.60 3.31 -8.37
CA THR A 153 -23.80 3.88 -8.96
C THR A 153 -23.58 4.21 -10.45
N PRO A 154 -24.68 4.34 -11.27
CA PRO A 154 -24.55 4.65 -12.69
C PRO A 154 -23.80 5.96 -13.00
N ASP A 155 -23.81 6.91 -12.07
CA ASP A 155 -23.05 8.17 -12.14
C ASP A 155 -21.62 8.06 -11.59
N GLN A 156 -21.11 6.83 -11.45
CA GLN A 156 -19.73 6.49 -11.02
C GLN A 156 -19.37 7.02 -9.63
N LYS A 157 -20.34 7.04 -8.72
CA LYS A 157 -20.13 7.41 -7.33
C LYS A 157 -20.17 6.20 -6.41
N LEU A 158 -19.50 6.32 -5.27
CA LEU A 158 -19.66 5.35 -4.19
C LEU A 158 -20.92 5.64 -3.39
N PRO A 159 -21.66 4.62 -2.98
CA PRO A 159 -22.80 4.79 -2.10
C PRO A 159 -22.34 5.24 -0.70
N LEU A 160 -23.09 6.16 -0.12
CA LEU A 160 -22.79 6.77 1.17
C LEU A 160 -23.38 5.96 2.33
N PHE A 161 -22.70 4.88 2.72
CA PHE A 161 -23.05 4.11 3.91
C PHE A 161 -21.82 3.71 4.72
N ASN A 162 -22.02 3.32 5.97
CA ASN A 162 -20.99 2.87 6.91
C ASN A 162 -19.77 3.79 7.01
N GLY A 163 -19.99 5.11 7.00
CA GLY A 163 -18.92 6.11 7.17
C GLY A 163 -18.17 6.48 5.89
N THR A 164 -18.68 6.08 4.71
CA THR A 164 -18.16 6.58 3.43
C THR A 164 -18.50 8.06 3.27
N ASN A 165 -17.50 8.88 2.97
CA ASN A 165 -17.68 10.27 2.56
C ASN A 165 -17.94 10.34 1.04
N GLU A 166 -18.53 11.46 0.59
CA GLU A 166 -18.69 11.70 -0.84
C GLU A 166 -17.30 11.82 -1.50
N ILE A 167 -17.01 10.92 -2.43
CA ILE A 167 -15.75 10.85 -3.15
C ILE A 167 -16.06 10.65 -4.62
N HIS A 168 -15.47 11.48 -5.45
CA HIS A 168 -15.44 11.26 -6.89
C HIS A 168 -14.34 10.25 -7.20
N LEU A 169 -14.67 9.17 -7.94
CA LEU A 169 -13.71 8.13 -8.29
C LEU A 169 -12.50 8.68 -9.06
N GLU A 170 -12.70 9.78 -9.79
CA GLU A 170 -11.62 10.49 -10.49
C GLU A 170 -10.52 11.01 -9.56
N GLU A 171 -10.86 11.40 -8.33
CA GLU A 171 -9.88 11.84 -7.30
C GLU A 171 -9.05 10.68 -6.74
N PHE A 172 -9.50 9.44 -6.97
CA PHE A 172 -8.84 8.24 -6.46
C PHE A 172 -7.86 7.64 -7.47
N ILE A 173 -8.03 7.94 -8.76
CA ILE A 173 -7.24 7.40 -9.87
C ILE A 173 -6.01 8.28 -10.15
N ASN A 174 -6.03 9.55 -9.75
CA ASN A 174 -4.91 10.49 -9.84
C ASN A 174 -4.07 10.45 -8.54
#